data_eadec6a6dcd3f4f549a66685f8909fff
#
_entry.id   eadec6a6dcd3f4f549a66685f8909fff
#
_cell.length_a   1.000
_cell.length_b   1.000
_cell.length_c   1.000
_cell.angle_alpha   90.00
_cell.angle_beta   90.00
_cell.angle_gamma   90.00
#
_symmetry.space_group_name_H-M   'P 1'
#
loop_
_entity.id
_entity.type
_entity.pdbx_description
1 polymer ?
#
loop_
_entity_poly.entity_id
_entity_poly.type
_entity_poly.pdbx_seq_one_letter_code
_entity_poly.pdbx_strand_id
1 'polypeptide(L)'
;MSIFAGKTLMITGGTGSFGNSVLNRFLKTDIAEIRIFSRDEKKQDDMRHEYQAKYPDYASKIKFFIGDVRNLQSCKNAMPGVDYIFHAAALKQVDYNILDKINQERQSITAVFFDI
;
A
#
# COMPACT_ATOMS: atom_id res chain seq x y z
N MET A 1 -19.55 5.28 10.86
CA MET A 1 -18.81 4.11 10.38
C MET A 1 -18.32 4.39 8.96
N SER A 2 -17.07 4.13 8.72
CA SER A 2 -16.41 4.41 7.44
C SER A 2 -16.42 3.17 6.54
N ILE A 3 -16.33 3.40 5.20
CA ILE A 3 -16.17 2.29 4.26
C ILE A 3 -14.82 1.58 4.46
N PHE A 4 -13.91 2.18 5.22
CA PHE A 4 -12.58 1.61 5.48
C PHE A 4 -12.52 0.79 6.78
N ALA A 5 -13.59 0.79 7.58
CA ALA A 5 -13.59 0.07 8.84
C ALA A 5 -13.27 -1.42 8.64
N GLY A 6 -12.26 -1.90 9.33
CA GLY A 6 -11.84 -3.31 9.23
C GLY A 6 -11.18 -3.70 7.91
N LYS A 7 -10.87 -2.73 7.04
CA LYS A 7 -10.33 -2.98 5.71
C LYS A 7 -8.82 -2.85 5.66
N THR A 8 -8.22 -3.41 4.63
CA THR A 8 -6.78 -3.34 4.37
C THR A 8 -6.53 -2.52 3.11
N LEU A 9 -5.70 -1.51 3.24
CA LEU A 9 -5.27 -0.63 2.16
C LEU A 9 -3.82 -0.94 1.81
N MET A 10 -3.52 -1.12 0.53
CA MET A 10 -2.14 -1.21 0.05
C MET A 10 -1.77 0.08 -0.66
N ILE A 11 -0.57 0.60 -0.39
CA ILE A 11 -0.02 1.76 -1.08
C ILE A 11 1.22 1.31 -1.84
N THR A 12 1.13 1.27 -3.16
CA THR A 12 2.28 0.95 -4.00
C THR A 12 3.11 2.22 -4.21
N GLY A 13 4.43 2.09 -4.20
CA GLY A 13 5.29 3.26 -4.20
C GLY A 13 5.16 4.06 -2.91
N GLY A 14 4.81 3.40 -1.82
CA GLY A 14 4.39 4.03 -0.58
C GLY A 14 5.47 4.77 0.18
N THR A 15 6.74 4.63 -0.21
CA THR A 15 7.84 5.35 0.45
C THR A 15 8.11 6.74 -0.13
N GLY A 16 7.42 7.12 -1.22
CA GLY A 16 7.54 8.46 -1.82
C GLY A 16 6.66 9.48 -1.09
N SER A 17 6.76 10.75 -1.53
CA SER A 17 6.00 11.86 -0.94
C SER A 17 4.50 11.60 -0.95
N PHE A 18 3.97 11.16 -2.08
CA PHE A 18 2.53 10.91 -2.21
C PHE A 18 2.11 9.74 -1.32
N GLY A 19 2.89 8.66 -1.31
CA GLY A 19 2.60 7.51 -0.45
C GLY A 19 2.59 7.87 1.02
N ASN A 20 3.53 8.71 1.47
CA ASN A 20 3.54 9.21 2.83
C ASN A 20 2.31 10.05 3.15
N SER A 21 1.86 10.89 2.22
CA SER A 21 0.65 11.71 2.40
C SER A 21 -0.59 10.83 2.56
N VAL A 22 -0.71 9.80 1.73
CA VAL A 22 -1.82 8.85 1.82
C VAL A 22 -1.80 8.10 3.15
N LEU A 23 -0.62 7.63 3.56
CA LEU A 23 -0.46 6.93 4.83
C LEU A 23 -0.90 7.81 5.99
N ASN A 24 -0.41 9.07 6.05
CA ASN A 24 -0.78 9.99 7.11
C ASN A 24 -2.28 10.22 7.17
N ARG A 25 -2.92 10.33 6.00
CA ARG A 25 -4.35 10.59 5.94
C ARG A 25 -5.18 9.44 6.50
N PHE A 26 -4.77 8.20 6.26
CA PHE A 26 -5.56 7.03 6.66
C PHE A 26 -5.15 6.41 7.99
N LEU A 27 -3.98 6.75 8.51
CA LEU A 27 -3.41 6.08 9.68
C LEU A 27 -4.30 6.16 10.92
N LYS A 28 -4.94 7.30 11.14
CA LYS A 28 -5.78 7.54 12.33
C LYS A 28 -7.25 7.23 12.10
N THR A 29 -7.59 6.69 10.94
CA THR A 29 -8.97 6.28 10.67
C THR A 29 -9.26 4.91 11.28
N ASP A 30 -10.45 4.39 11.04
CA ASP A 30 -10.84 3.06 11.50
C ASP A 30 -10.37 1.92 10.57
N ILE A 31 -9.45 2.22 9.65
CA ILE A 31 -8.85 1.20 8.79
C ILE A 31 -8.06 0.20 9.64
N ALA A 32 -8.12 -1.08 9.28
CA ALA A 32 -7.48 -2.12 10.09
C ALA A 32 -5.98 -2.25 9.81
N GLU A 33 -5.58 -2.14 8.55
CA GLU A 33 -4.20 -2.36 8.14
C GLU A 33 -3.84 -1.53 6.93
N ILE A 34 -2.62 -1.01 6.90
CA ILE A 34 -2.06 -0.31 5.74
C ILE A 34 -0.76 -1.00 5.35
N ARG A 35 -0.69 -1.48 4.10
CA ARG A 35 0.51 -2.14 3.57
C ARG A 35 1.27 -1.19 2.68
N ILE A 36 2.55 -1.01 2.99
CA ILE A 36 3.47 -0.22 2.18
C ILE A 36 4.23 -1.19 1.28
N PHE A 37 4.05 -1.04 -0.03
CA PHE A 37 4.66 -1.91 -1.03
C PHE A 37 5.60 -1.09 -1.89
N SER A 38 6.89 -1.39 -1.86
CA SER A 38 7.89 -0.69 -2.64
C SER A 38 9.15 -1.53 -2.79
N ARG A 39 10.05 -1.10 -3.67
CA ARG A 39 11.34 -1.77 -3.89
C ARG A 39 12.43 -1.30 -2.94
N ASP A 40 12.23 -0.17 -2.27
CA ASP A 40 13.28 0.50 -1.51
C ASP A 40 13.23 0.10 -0.03
N GLU A 41 14.04 -0.90 0.30
CA GLU A 41 14.12 -1.42 1.65
C GLU A 41 14.58 -0.37 2.67
N LYS A 42 15.55 0.48 2.28
CA LYS A 42 16.06 1.50 3.17
C LYS A 42 14.99 2.53 3.51
N LYS A 43 14.26 3.00 2.50
CA LYS A 43 13.18 3.96 2.74
C LYS A 43 12.06 3.37 3.59
N GLN A 44 11.78 2.08 3.42
CA GLN A 44 10.79 1.40 4.26
C GLN A 44 11.28 1.34 5.72
N ASP A 45 12.54 1.05 5.93
CA ASP A 45 13.11 0.99 7.26
C ASP A 45 13.07 2.36 7.95
N ASP A 46 13.46 3.41 7.22
CA ASP A 46 13.39 4.79 7.71
C ASP A 46 11.94 5.17 8.06
N MET A 47 11.00 4.81 7.22
CA MET A 47 9.57 5.08 7.44
C MET A 47 9.06 4.34 8.67
N ARG A 48 9.45 3.07 8.84
CA ARG A 48 9.08 2.29 10.03
C ARG A 48 9.51 2.98 11.32
N HIS A 49 10.76 3.41 11.38
CA HIS A 49 11.30 4.10 12.54
C HIS A 49 10.60 5.43 12.79
N GLU A 50 10.37 6.20 11.73
CA GLU A 50 9.69 7.49 11.84
C GLU A 50 8.28 7.34 12.42
N TYR A 51 7.49 6.41 11.89
CA TYR A 51 6.12 6.23 12.35
C TYR A 51 6.03 5.61 13.73
N GLN A 52 6.96 4.74 14.09
CA GLN A 52 7.03 4.22 15.46
C GLN A 52 7.32 5.32 16.47
N ALA A 53 8.15 6.29 16.09
CA ALA A 53 8.49 7.42 16.97
C ALA A 53 7.35 8.43 17.07
N LYS A 54 6.73 8.79 15.94
CA LYS A 54 5.70 9.84 15.90
C LYS A 54 4.31 9.35 16.26
N TYR A 55 3.98 8.12 15.88
CA TYR A 55 2.62 7.58 16.02
C TYR A 55 2.63 6.17 16.61
N PRO A 56 3.17 6.01 17.83
CA PRO A 56 3.32 4.66 18.40
C PRO A 56 1.99 3.90 18.56
N ASP A 57 0.89 4.62 18.78
CA ASP A 57 -0.43 3.99 18.94
C ASP A 57 -0.99 3.42 17.64
N TYR A 58 -0.51 3.91 16.51
CA TYR A 58 -1.02 3.52 15.18
C TYR A 58 -0.03 2.73 14.35
N ALA A 59 1.25 2.73 14.73
CA ALA A 59 2.31 2.12 13.93
C ALA A 59 2.09 0.62 13.68
N SER A 60 1.40 -0.07 14.58
CA SER A 60 1.11 -1.50 14.41
C SER A 60 0.20 -1.81 13.23
N LYS A 61 -0.53 -0.81 12.73
CA LYS A 61 -1.39 -0.98 11.55
C LYS A 61 -0.57 -1.06 10.26
N ILE A 62 0.66 -0.56 10.27
CA ILE A 62 1.49 -0.46 9.08
C ILE A 62 2.29 -1.73 8.89
N LYS A 63 2.13 -2.37 7.74
CA LYS A 63 2.90 -3.55 7.34
C LYS A 63 3.75 -3.21 6.13
N PHE A 64 4.97 -3.71 6.09
CA PHE A 64 5.93 -3.39 5.03
C PHE A 64 6.22 -4.62 4.19
N PHE A 65 6.11 -4.45 2.87
CA PHE A 65 6.39 -5.50 1.91
C PHE A 65 7.38 -4.99 0.87
N ILE A 66 8.46 -5.71 0.69
CA ILE A 66 9.44 -5.39 -0.36
C ILE A 66 9.00 -6.11 -1.63
N GLY A 67 8.82 -5.37 -2.71
CA GLY A 67 8.43 -5.95 -3.98
C GLY A 67 8.36 -4.93 -5.09
N ASP A 68 8.09 -5.43 -6.30
CA ASP A 68 8.07 -4.63 -7.52
C ASP A 68 6.73 -4.84 -8.21
N VAL A 69 6.02 -3.72 -8.49
CA VAL A 69 4.71 -3.77 -9.17
C VAL A 69 4.81 -4.37 -10.57
N ARG A 70 6.01 -4.44 -11.14
CA ARG A 70 6.25 -5.07 -12.44
C ARG A 70 6.41 -6.58 -12.35
N ASN A 71 6.48 -7.12 -11.14
CA ASN A 71 6.68 -8.56 -10.90
C ASN A 71 5.41 -9.16 -10.32
N LEU A 72 4.77 -10.05 -11.07
CA LEU A 72 3.50 -10.66 -10.68
C LEU A 72 3.61 -11.41 -9.35
N GLN A 73 4.69 -12.14 -9.15
CA GLN A 73 4.85 -12.94 -7.92
C GLN A 73 5.00 -12.03 -6.70
N SER A 74 5.76 -10.93 -6.80
CA SER A 74 5.84 -9.94 -5.73
C SER A 74 4.47 -9.41 -5.34
N CYS A 75 3.67 -9.06 -6.36
CA CYS A 75 2.32 -8.55 -6.13
C CYS A 75 1.44 -9.61 -5.46
N LYS A 76 1.48 -10.83 -5.95
CA LYS A 76 0.68 -11.93 -5.37
C LYS A 76 1.06 -12.20 -3.91
N ASN A 77 2.33 -12.04 -3.56
CA ASN A 77 2.78 -12.24 -2.18
C ASN A 77 2.24 -11.18 -1.22
N ALA A 78 2.04 -9.96 -1.71
CA ALA A 78 1.61 -8.83 -0.89
C ALA A 78 0.10 -8.59 -0.89
N MET A 79 -0.65 -9.24 -1.77
CA MET A 79 -2.07 -8.97 -2.00
C MET A 79 -3.07 -9.71 -1.10
N PRO A 80 -2.78 -10.88 -0.48
CA PRO A 80 -3.82 -11.57 0.27
C PRO A 80 -4.46 -10.68 1.33
N GLY A 81 -5.79 -10.57 1.28
CA GLY A 81 -6.54 -9.76 2.22
C GLY A 81 -6.66 -8.27 1.90
N VAL A 82 -6.04 -7.81 0.83
CA VAL A 82 -6.11 -6.38 0.45
C VAL A 82 -7.49 -6.07 -0.14
N ASP A 83 -8.08 -4.96 0.33
CA ASP A 83 -9.38 -4.48 -0.12
C ASP A 83 -9.26 -3.28 -1.07
N TYR A 84 -8.31 -2.38 -0.81
CA TYR A 84 -8.11 -1.16 -1.59
C TYR A 84 -6.64 -0.99 -1.95
N ILE A 85 -6.38 -0.43 -3.12
CA ILE A 85 -5.01 -0.11 -3.55
C ILE A 85 -4.94 1.36 -3.98
N PHE A 86 -4.04 2.13 -3.35
CA PHE A 86 -3.58 3.41 -3.86
C PHE A 86 -2.27 3.18 -4.59
N HIS A 87 -2.28 3.45 -5.88
CA HIS A 87 -1.11 3.22 -6.71
C HIS A 87 -0.36 4.54 -6.90
N ALA A 88 0.73 4.71 -6.15
CA ALA A 88 1.51 5.94 -6.13
C ALA A 88 2.76 5.90 -7.01
N ALA A 89 3.04 4.78 -7.65
CA ALA A 89 4.18 4.66 -8.55
C ALA A 89 3.92 5.41 -9.86
N ALA A 90 4.99 5.90 -10.51
CA ALA A 90 4.86 6.57 -11.79
C ALA A 90 4.25 5.62 -12.83
N LEU A 91 3.32 6.13 -13.64
CA LEU A 91 2.57 5.32 -14.60
C LEU A 91 3.46 4.53 -15.56
N LYS A 92 4.56 5.11 -16.01
CA LYS A 92 5.50 4.46 -16.93
C LYS A 92 6.20 3.23 -16.34
N GLN A 93 6.10 3.03 -15.04
CA GLN A 93 6.69 1.91 -14.33
C GLN A 93 5.68 0.83 -13.98
N VAL A 94 4.42 1.01 -14.41
CA VAL A 94 3.31 0.15 -14.00
C VAL A 94 2.92 -0.78 -15.13
N ASP A 95 2.74 -2.05 -14.80
CA ASP A 95 2.09 -3.00 -15.69
C ASP A 95 0.65 -3.21 -15.21
N TYR A 96 -0.26 -2.49 -15.86
CA TYR A 96 -1.68 -2.57 -15.52
C TYR A 96 -2.25 -3.98 -15.73
N ASN A 97 -1.65 -4.75 -16.66
CA ASN A 97 -2.10 -6.12 -16.90
C ASN A 97 -1.89 -7.01 -15.68
N ILE A 98 -0.80 -6.78 -14.94
CA ILE A 98 -0.53 -7.54 -13.71
C ILE A 98 -1.59 -7.23 -12.66
N LEU A 99 -1.91 -5.93 -12.46
CA LEU A 99 -2.90 -5.53 -11.48
C LEU A 99 -4.30 -6.02 -11.85
N ASP A 100 -4.65 -5.92 -13.12
CA ASP A 100 -5.95 -6.42 -13.61
C ASP A 100 -6.09 -7.92 -13.39
N LYS A 101 -5.03 -8.67 -13.66
CA LYS A 101 -5.04 -10.12 -13.49
C LYS A 101 -5.25 -10.51 -12.03
N ILE A 102 -4.58 -9.80 -11.12
CA ILE A 102 -4.75 -10.06 -9.69
C ILE A 102 -6.18 -9.71 -9.26
N ASN A 103 -6.70 -8.60 -9.73
CA ASN A 103 -8.07 -8.18 -9.42
C ASN A 103 -9.10 -9.19 -9.93
N GLN A 104 -8.90 -9.74 -11.13
CA GLN A 104 -9.77 -10.78 -11.67
C GLN A 104 -9.78 -12.04 -10.79
N GLU A 105 -8.61 -12.43 -10.29
CA GLU A 105 -8.50 -13.60 -9.42
C GLU A 105 -9.20 -13.40 -8.08
N ARG A 106 -9.20 -12.18 -7.56
CA ARG A 106 -9.74 -11.88 -6.23
C ARG A 106 -11.12 -11.24 -6.25
N GLN A 107 -11.45 -10.51 -7.30
CA GLN A 107 -12.76 -9.90 -7.57
C GLN A 107 -13.30 -8.91 -6.52
N SER A 108 -12.52 -8.59 -5.49
CA SER A 108 -12.98 -7.73 -4.40
C SER A 108 -12.06 -6.55 -4.12
N ILE A 109 -11.03 -6.36 -4.93
CA ILE A 109 -10.07 -5.28 -4.75
C ILE A 109 -10.49 -4.05 -5.53
N THR A 110 -10.59 -2.91 -4.85
CA THR A 110 -10.79 -1.62 -5.50
C THR A 110 -9.44 -0.94 -5.65
N ALA A 111 -9.01 -0.73 -6.89
CA ALA A 111 -7.74 -0.07 -7.18
C ALA A 111 -7.99 1.39 -7.56
N VAL A 112 -7.21 2.29 -6.96
CA VAL A 112 -7.22 3.71 -7.29
C VAL A 112 -5.83 4.07 -7.79
N PHE A 113 -5.77 4.64 -8.99
CA PHE A 113 -4.51 5.00 -9.64
C PHE A 113 -4.34 6.50 -9.66
N PHE A 114 -3.13 6.96 -9.32
CA PHE A 114 -2.79 8.37 -9.38
C PHE A 114 -1.61 8.55 -10.32
N ASP A 115 -1.73 9.52 -11.21
CA ASP A 115 -0.66 9.96 -12.08
C ASP A 115 0.12 11.05 -11.35
N ILE A 116 1.36 10.74 -11.03
CA ILE A 116 2.21 11.67 -10.29
C ILE A 116 3.20 12.33 -11.25
#